data_5906be35f16dcd3554584c735dfa29f0
#
_entry.id   5906be35f16dcd3554584c735dfa29f0
#
_cell.length_a   1.000
_cell.length_b   1.000
_cell.length_c   1.000
_cell.angle_alpha   90.00
_cell.angle_beta   90.00
_cell.angle_gamma   90.00
#
_symmetry.space_group_name_H-M   'P 1'
#
loop_
_entity.id
_entity.type
_entity.pdbx_description
1 polymer ?
#
loop_
_entity_poly.entity_id
_entity_poly.type
_entity_poly.pdbx_seq_one_letter_code
_entity_poly.pdbx_strand_id
1 'polypeptide(L)'
;MAASALVLLNRLLAKARFRHLQVLVRLSELGSVKRTAESIGMTQPAVTQLLADLETLLEVQLFHRHARGVMPTAVCRDLLPLAQQSLSGLSATAEAVVDRAQMGQGVVRILASTAAINGLLVRALPALSQHYPGIQLHVQEAEVHAQFQAIARQEVDLGLCRESAVIPQAWTFVPLMDDEFLVVCAPDHPLARKKTVTWRDLAQATWLITPVDSAARHKLDELCQRMGVSVRQSQVITRVTSMTWAMLQQQTLLTLVPASVFRQLRDAGQVVALRLPERLPYAPLGMVLPLRDVAVATRTVADFLLAHCNRRP
;
A
#
# COMPACT_ATOMS: atom_id res chain seq x y z
N MET A 1 34.00 16.83 -22.01
CA MET A 1 33.15 15.82 -22.71
C MET A 1 32.54 14.91 -21.62
N ALA A 2 31.25 14.75 -21.59
CA ALA A 2 30.62 13.82 -20.64
C ALA A 2 31.08 12.39 -20.93
N ALA A 3 31.44 11.63 -19.91
CA ALA A 3 31.82 10.23 -20.05
C ALA A 3 30.64 9.44 -20.66
N SER A 4 30.91 8.47 -21.56
CA SER A 4 29.86 7.63 -22.09
C SER A 4 29.27 6.73 -20.98
N ALA A 5 27.98 6.30 -21.08
CA ALA A 5 27.35 5.44 -20.12
C ALA A 5 28.17 4.15 -19.86
N LEU A 6 28.81 3.59 -20.89
CA LEU A 6 29.66 2.41 -20.78
C LEU A 6 30.90 2.66 -19.91
N VAL A 7 31.54 3.82 -20.06
CA VAL A 7 32.71 4.21 -19.25
C VAL A 7 32.32 4.39 -17.78
N LEU A 8 31.18 5.04 -17.50
CA LEU A 8 30.66 5.20 -16.15
C LEU A 8 30.29 3.85 -15.52
N LEU A 9 29.64 2.96 -16.29
CA LEU A 9 29.30 1.62 -15.83
C LEU A 9 30.55 0.82 -15.42
N ASN A 10 31.56 0.77 -16.27
CA ASN A 10 32.80 0.05 -15.96
C ASN A 10 33.51 0.64 -14.72
N ARG A 11 33.49 1.95 -14.56
CA ARG A 11 34.05 2.63 -13.39
C ARG A 11 33.29 2.27 -12.11
N LEU A 12 31.97 2.25 -12.18
CA LEU A 12 31.12 1.84 -11.05
C LEU A 12 31.35 0.38 -10.68
N LEU A 13 31.35 -0.54 -11.65
CA LEU A 13 31.62 -1.95 -11.42
C LEU A 13 32.99 -2.22 -10.77
N ALA A 14 34.01 -1.43 -11.15
CA ALA A 14 35.37 -1.60 -10.63
C ALA A 14 35.56 -1.03 -9.21
N LYS A 15 34.87 0.05 -8.85
CA LYS A 15 35.19 0.83 -7.64
C LYS A 15 34.00 1.11 -6.71
N ALA A 16 32.76 1.05 -7.19
CA ALA A 16 31.61 1.30 -6.35
C ALA A 16 31.32 0.09 -5.43
N ARG A 17 30.81 0.38 -4.25
CA ARG A 17 30.35 -0.60 -3.26
C ARG A 17 28.89 -0.31 -2.92
N PHE A 18 28.14 -1.29 -2.51
CA PHE A 18 26.75 -1.10 -2.04
C PHE A 18 26.62 -0.05 -0.92
N ARG A 19 27.68 0.12 -0.11
CA ARG A 19 27.74 1.17 0.92
C ARG A 19 27.64 2.60 0.36
N HIS A 20 28.12 2.86 -0.86
CA HIS A 20 27.92 4.16 -1.52
C HIS A 20 26.44 4.43 -1.79
N LEU A 21 25.71 3.41 -2.30
CA LEU A 21 24.26 3.52 -2.54
C LEU A 21 23.47 3.68 -1.23
N GLN A 22 23.88 2.95 -0.19
CA GLN A 22 23.27 3.05 1.14
C GLN A 22 23.45 4.46 1.73
N VAL A 23 24.63 5.03 1.63
CA VAL A 23 24.90 6.43 2.06
C VAL A 23 24.05 7.40 1.26
N LEU A 24 23.99 7.24 -0.08
CA LEU A 24 23.19 8.09 -0.97
C LEU A 24 21.73 8.14 -0.54
N VAL A 25 21.10 6.97 -0.37
CA VAL A 25 19.68 6.85 0.00
C VAL A 25 19.44 7.41 1.40
N ARG A 26 20.21 6.97 2.41
CA ARG A 26 19.99 7.40 3.80
C ARG A 26 20.28 8.89 4.01
N LEU A 27 21.26 9.44 3.31
CA LEU A 27 21.58 10.87 3.42
C LEU A 27 20.46 11.73 2.79
N SER A 28 19.86 11.26 1.70
CA SER A 28 18.72 11.95 1.09
C SER A 28 17.47 11.96 1.99
N GLU A 29 17.25 10.89 2.74
CA GLU A 29 16.12 10.76 3.67
C GLU A 29 16.31 11.61 4.94
N LEU A 30 17.51 11.60 5.48
CA LEU A 30 17.80 12.20 6.80
C LEU A 30 18.31 13.64 6.73
N GLY A 31 18.84 14.08 5.59
CA GLY A 31 19.37 15.42 5.37
C GLY A 31 20.57 15.78 6.27
N SER A 32 21.20 14.81 6.94
CA SER A 32 22.27 15.03 7.92
C SER A 32 23.30 13.92 7.92
N VAL A 33 24.57 14.27 7.69
CA VAL A 33 25.69 13.31 7.70
C VAL A 33 25.80 12.61 9.06
N LYS A 34 25.59 13.32 10.18
CA LYS A 34 25.63 12.75 11.52
C LYS A 34 24.55 11.68 11.70
N ARG A 35 23.29 12.02 11.42
CA ARG A 35 22.16 11.08 11.53
C ARG A 35 22.29 9.90 10.58
N THR A 36 22.84 10.12 9.38
CA THR A 36 23.14 9.05 8.42
C THR A 36 24.18 8.09 9.00
N ALA A 37 25.27 8.59 9.51
CA ALA A 37 26.33 7.78 10.13
C ALA A 37 25.79 6.91 11.27
N GLU A 38 25.00 7.49 12.17
CA GLU A 38 24.34 6.79 13.27
C GLU A 38 23.39 5.68 12.75
N SER A 39 22.59 5.98 11.71
CA SER A 39 21.58 5.04 11.15
C SER A 39 22.17 3.81 10.47
N ILE A 40 23.42 3.88 9.97
CA ILE A 40 24.09 2.78 9.26
C ILE A 40 25.31 2.21 9.99
N GLY A 41 25.50 2.61 11.28
CA GLY A 41 26.60 2.13 12.11
C GLY A 41 27.98 2.53 11.61
N MET A 42 28.14 3.77 11.13
CA MET A 42 29.39 4.31 10.59
C MET A 42 29.81 5.59 11.31
N THR A 43 31.05 6.03 11.09
CA THR A 43 31.52 7.34 11.54
C THR A 43 31.17 8.43 10.51
N GLN A 44 31.00 9.68 10.96
CA GLN A 44 30.74 10.81 10.04
C GLN A 44 31.84 11.00 8.96
N PRO A 45 33.15 10.89 9.31
CA PRO A 45 34.20 10.94 8.28
C PRO A 45 34.06 9.85 7.22
N ALA A 46 33.68 8.62 7.62
CA ALA A 46 33.50 7.52 6.68
C ALA A 46 32.30 7.75 5.72
N VAL A 47 31.19 8.28 6.22
CA VAL A 47 30.04 8.68 5.38
C VAL A 47 30.43 9.80 4.42
N THR A 48 31.18 10.80 4.89
CA THR A 48 31.66 11.90 4.06
C THR A 48 32.60 11.39 2.96
N GLN A 49 33.50 10.47 3.28
CA GLN A 49 34.43 9.88 2.31
C GLN A 49 33.68 9.06 1.25
N LEU A 50 32.75 8.20 1.66
CA LEU A 50 31.93 7.40 0.72
C LEU A 50 31.13 8.30 -0.22
N LEU A 51 30.57 9.40 0.27
CA LEU A 51 29.88 10.35 -0.58
C LEU A 51 30.82 10.99 -1.60
N ALA A 52 31.98 11.48 -1.13
CA ALA A 52 33.00 12.10 -2.00
C ALA A 52 33.51 11.12 -3.06
N ASP A 53 33.74 9.86 -2.69
CA ASP A 53 34.13 8.80 -3.60
C ASP A 53 33.07 8.57 -4.69
N LEU A 54 31.78 8.50 -4.30
CA LEU A 54 30.68 8.33 -5.26
C LEU A 54 30.54 9.52 -6.21
N GLU A 55 30.62 10.76 -5.69
CA GLU A 55 30.59 11.99 -6.49
C GLU A 55 31.77 12.02 -7.48
N THR A 56 32.95 11.57 -7.07
CA THR A 56 34.13 11.44 -7.91
C THR A 56 33.95 10.39 -8.99
N LEU A 57 33.40 9.22 -8.66
CA LEU A 57 33.14 8.14 -9.62
C LEU A 57 32.15 8.55 -10.70
N LEU A 58 31.13 9.32 -10.32
CA LEU A 58 30.08 9.80 -11.21
C LEU A 58 30.42 11.12 -11.91
N GLU A 59 31.47 11.82 -11.44
CA GLU A 59 31.88 13.16 -11.93
C GLU A 59 30.76 14.21 -11.78
N VAL A 60 29.90 14.07 -10.75
CA VAL A 60 28.78 14.98 -10.48
C VAL A 60 28.63 15.20 -8.98
N GLN A 61 28.18 16.39 -8.60
CA GLN A 61 27.79 16.68 -7.24
C GLN A 61 26.38 16.14 -6.96
N LEU A 62 26.22 15.34 -5.89
CA LEU A 62 24.97 14.72 -5.52
C LEU A 62 24.22 15.49 -4.43
N PHE A 63 24.95 16.24 -3.59
CA PHE A 63 24.32 17.02 -2.51
C PHE A 63 24.87 18.45 -2.44
N HIS A 64 23.98 19.40 -2.17
CA HIS A 64 24.31 20.75 -1.75
C HIS A 64 24.42 20.81 -0.23
N ARG A 65 25.50 21.44 0.26
CA ARG A 65 25.70 21.68 1.71
C ARG A 65 25.12 23.04 2.10
N HIS A 66 24.34 23.08 3.15
CA HIS A 66 23.76 24.29 3.72
C HIS A 66 24.01 24.36 5.23
N ALA A 67 23.83 25.51 5.84
CA ALA A 67 23.97 25.67 7.28
C ALA A 67 23.04 24.77 8.13
N ARG A 68 21.94 24.28 7.53
CA ARG A 68 20.94 23.40 8.18
C ARG A 68 21.05 21.93 7.79
N GLY A 69 22.06 21.52 7.02
CA GLY A 69 22.26 20.14 6.57
C GLY A 69 22.61 20.00 5.09
N VAL A 70 22.23 18.89 4.50
CA VAL A 70 22.48 18.60 3.07
C VAL A 70 21.18 18.35 2.33
N MET A 71 21.12 18.79 1.07
CA MET A 71 19.96 18.60 0.19
C MET A 71 20.38 17.93 -1.12
N PRO A 72 19.61 16.97 -1.64
CA PRO A 72 19.93 16.30 -2.89
C PRO A 72 19.83 17.25 -4.10
N THR A 73 20.76 17.14 -5.04
CA THR A 73 20.71 17.80 -6.36
C THR A 73 19.63 17.17 -7.25
N ALA A 74 19.35 17.76 -8.41
CA ALA A 74 18.46 17.15 -9.42
C ALA A 74 18.97 15.77 -9.84
N VAL A 75 20.27 15.65 -10.16
CA VAL A 75 20.89 14.38 -10.53
C VAL A 75 20.78 13.34 -9.41
N CYS A 76 20.97 13.75 -8.16
CA CYS A 76 20.79 12.83 -7.04
C CYS A 76 19.35 12.28 -6.99
N ARG A 77 18.34 13.13 -7.15
CA ARG A 77 16.93 12.72 -7.15
C ARG A 77 16.61 11.72 -8.26
N ASP A 78 17.20 11.88 -9.44
CA ASP A 78 17.03 10.96 -10.57
C ASP A 78 17.70 9.59 -10.29
N LEU A 79 18.81 9.58 -9.56
CA LEU A 79 19.54 8.35 -9.20
C LEU A 79 18.92 7.58 -8.01
N LEU A 80 18.19 8.26 -7.13
CA LEU A 80 17.64 7.65 -5.91
C LEU A 80 16.78 6.40 -6.18
N PRO A 81 15.83 6.39 -7.12
CA PRO A 81 15.03 5.20 -7.41
C PRO A 81 15.89 4.01 -7.84
N LEU A 82 16.91 4.24 -8.67
CA LEU A 82 17.82 3.21 -9.16
C LEU A 82 18.72 2.65 -8.05
N ALA A 83 19.20 3.53 -7.15
CA ALA A 83 19.97 3.13 -5.98
C ALA A 83 19.13 2.29 -4.99
N GLN A 84 17.89 2.69 -4.76
CA GLN A 84 16.94 1.93 -3.93
C GLN A 84 16.66 0.56 -4.53
N GLN A 85 16.39 0.48 -5.83
CA GLN A 85 16.18 -0.79 -6.54
C GLN A 85 17.38 -1.75 -6.39
N SER A 86 18.61 -1.23 -6.54
CA SER A 86 19.83 -2.02 -6.38
C SER A 86 19.99 -2.58 -4.95
N LEU A 87 19.67 -1.78 -3.93
CA LEU A 87 19.71 -2.20 -2.53
C LEU A 87 18.61 -3.21 -2.22
N SER A 88 17.41 -3.04 -2.76
CA SER A 88 16.31 -4.00 -2.62
C SER A 88 16.65 -5.35 -3.25
N GLY A 89 17.31 -5.34 -4.42
CA GLY A 89 17.81 -6.57 -5.05
C GLY A 89 18.84 -7.30 -4.18
N LEU A 90 19.73 -6.57 -3.51
CA LEU A 90 20.70 -7.15 -2.58
C LEU A 90 20.00 -7.75 -1.34
N SER A 91 19.00 -7.04 -0.79
CA SER A 91 18.19 -7.56 0.34
C SER A 91 17.48 -8.84 -0.04
N ALA A 92 16.81 -8.85 -1.20
CA ALA A 92 16.13 -10.04 -1.72
C ALA A 92 17.09 -11.23 -1.94
N THR A 93 18.33 -10.97 -2.36
CA THR A 93 19.35 -12.01 -2.49
C THR A 93 19.71 -12.61 -1.13
N ALA A 94 19.90 -11.78 -0.10
CA ALA A 94 20.19 -12.24 1.24
C ALA A 94 19.03 -13.05 1.84
N GLU A 95 17.79 -12.57 1.66
CA GLU A 95 16.56 -13.27 2.06
C GLU A 95 16.46 -14.65 1.38
N ALA A 96 16.66 -14.73 0.07
CA ALA A 96 16.61 -15.99 -0.68
C ALA A 96 17.63 -17.03 -0.19
N VAL A 97 18.81 -16.59 0.25
CA VAL A 97 19.83 -17.49 0.85
C VAL A 97 19.36 -18.00 2.21
N VAL A 98 18.83 -17.13 3.06
CA VAL A 98 18.32 -17.51 4.39
C VAL A 98 17.12 -18.46 4.27
N ASP A 99 16.18 -18.15 3.38
CA ASP A 99 14.98 -18.96 3.14
C ASP A 99 15.34 -20.39 2.68
N ARG A 100 16.33 -20.49 1.78
CA ARG A 100 16.83 -21.79 1.33
C ARG A 100 17.50 -22.58 2.44
N ALA A 101 18.21 -21.89 3.35
CA ALA A 101 18.87 -22.52 4.50
C ALA A 101 17.89 -23.00 5.57
N GLN A 102 16.74 -22.34 5.71
CA GLN A 102 15.69 -22.66 6.70
C GLN A 102 14.70 -23.73 6.23
N MET A 103 14.87 -24.31 5.04
CA MET A 103 13.94 -25.29 4.43
C MET A 103 12.50 -24.76 4.29
N GLY A 104 12.30 -23.45 4.26
CA GLY A 104 11.01 -22.81 3.99
C GLY A 104 10.64 -22.88 2.50
N GLN A 105 9.35 -22.92 2.20
CA GLN A 105 8.86 -22.84 0.81
C GLN A 105 8.97 -21.45 0.22
N GLY A 106 9.55 -20.50 0.94
CA GLY A 106 9.84 -19.13 0.53
C GLY A 106 9.08 -18.05 1.30
N VAL A 107 9.48 -16.80 1.09
CA VAL A 107 8.84 -15.60 1.64
C VAL A 107 8.07 -14.88 0.53
N VAL A 108 6.88 -14.36 0.83
CA VAL A 108 6.08 -13.52 -0.07
C VAL A 108 5.80 -12.17 0.60
N ARG A 109 6.32 -11.11 0.00
CA ARG A 109 6.12 -9.72 0.46
C ARG A 109 4.88 -9.16 -0.20
N ILE A 110 3.88 -8.83 0.61
CA ILE A 110 2.58 -8.36 0.16
C ILE A 110 2.34 -6.94 0.65
N LEU A 111 2.06 -6.01 -0.25
CA LEU A 111 1.42 -4.75 0.11
C LEU A 111 -0.07 -4.82 -0.20
N ALA A 112 -0.90 -4.47 0.78
CA ALA A 112 -2.34 -4.56 0.64
C ALA A 112 -3.05 -3.30 1.13
N SER A 113 -4.08 -2.86 0.41
CA SER A 113 -4.97 -1.80 0.90
C SER A 113 -5.84 -2.31 2.07
N THR A 114 -6.28 -1.41 2.95
CA THR A 114 -7.23 -1.74 4.04
C THR A 114 -8.40 -2.59 3.55
N ALA A 115 -8.96 -2.26 2.38
CA ALA A 115 -10.08 -3.00 1.79
C ALA A 115 -9.69 -4.44 1.40
N ALA A 116 -8.50 -4.63 0.85
CA ALA A 116 -8.00 -5.96 0.47
C ALA A 116 -7.60 -6.80 1.71
N ILE A 117 -7.04 -6.17 2.74
CA ILE A 117 -6.77 -6.86 4.01
C ILE A 117 -8.07 -7.41 4.59
N ASN A 118 -9.07 -6.54 4.82
CA ASN A 118 -10.32 -6.93 5.46
C ASN A 118 -11.23 -7.78 4.56
N GLY A 119 -11.24 -7.52 3.25
CA GLY A 119 -12.12 -8.21 2.30
C GLY A 119 -11.59 -9.56 1.83
N LEU A 120 -10.27 -9.69 1.69
CA LEU A 120 -9.62 -10.85 1.08
C LEU A 120 -8.72 -11.59 2.08
N LEU A 121 -7.65 -10.94 2.59
CA LEU A 121 -6.58 -11.63 3.31
C LEU A 121 -7.05 -12.25 4.62
N VAL A 122 -7.75 -11.49 5.47
CA VAL A 122 -8.14 -11.99 6.80
C VAL A 122 -8.95 -13.29 6.71
N ARG A 123 -9.74 -13.47 5.65
CA ARG A 123 -10.49 -14.70 5.41
C ARG A 123 -9.64 -15.84 4.81
N ALA A 124 -8.69 -15.47 3.96
CA ALA A 124 -7.85 -16.43 3.25
C ALA A 124 -6.68 -16.96 4.10
N LEU A 125 -6.12 -16.12 4.97
CA LEU A 125 -4.91 -16.42 5.74
C LEU A 125 -4.99 -17.70 6.59
N PRO A 126 -6.07 -17.99 7.35
CA PRO A 126 -6.13 -19.22 8.15
C PRO A 126 -5.99 -20.47 7.29
N ALA A 127 -6.72 -20.52 6.17
CA ALA A 127 -6.66 -21.65 5.26
C ALA A 127 -5.32 -21.71 4.51
N LEU A 128 -4.76 -20.56 4.10
CA LEU A 128 -3.47 -20.51 3.44
C LEU A 128 -2.35 -21.01 4.35
N SER A 129 -2.29 -20.55 5.61
CA SER A 129 -1.29 -21.00 6.58
C SER A 129 -1.39 -22.50 6.89
N GLN A 130 -2.61 -23.05 6.86
CA GLN A 130 -2.82 -24.48 7.05
C GLN A 130 -2.34 -25.32 5.86
N HIS A 131 -2.59 -24.84 4.62
CA HIS A 131 -2.20 -25.56 3.40
C HIS A 131 -0.71 -25.42 3.06
N TYR A 132 -0.11 -24.28 3.38
CA TYR A 132 1.27 -23.94 3.03
C TYR A 132 2.05 -23.42 4.24
N PRO A 133 2.26 -24.24 5.28
CA PRO A 133 2.91 -23.82 6.52
C PRO A 133 4.38 -23.41 6.34
N GLY A 134 5.01 -23.77 5.22
CA GLY A 134 6.37 -23.37 4.88
C GLY A 134 6.49 -22.03 4.16
N ILE A 135 5.37 -21.38 3.78
CA ILE A 135 5.41 -20.04 3.16
C ILE A 135 5.25 -18.98 4.25
N GLN A 136 6.23 -18.10 4.37
CA GLN A 136 6.15 -16.93 5.24
C GLN A 136 5.57 -15.74 4.46
N LEU A 137 4.59 -15.06 5.04
CA LEU A 137 3.97 -13.89 4.45
C LEU A 137 4.38 -12.63 5.22
N HIS A 138 4.99 -11.68 4.52
CA HIS A 138 5.23 -10.33 5.04
C HIS A 138 4.17 -9.38 4.49
N VAL A 139 3.15 -9.11 5.30
CA VAL A 139 2.02 -8.26 4.88
C VAL A 139 2.16 -6.88 5.50
N GLN A 140 2.10 -5.85 4.66
CA GLN A 140 2.08 -4.45 5.09
C GLN A 140 0.90 -3.73 4.46
N GLU A 141 0.31 -2.80 5.21
CA GLU A 141 -0.76 -1.94 4.70
C GLU A 141 -0.16 -0.78 3.91
N ALA A 142 -0.67 -0.57 2.70
CA ALA A 142 -0.27 0.55 1.86
C ALA A 142 -1.38 0.94 0.87
N GLU A 143 -1.52 2.24 0.62
CA GLU A 143 -2.39 2.76 -0.44
C GLU A 143 -1.80 2.46 -1.83
N VAL A 144 -2.66 2.45 -2.87
CA VAL A 144 -2.31 2.05 -4.24
C VAL A 144 -1.06 2.76 -4.77
N HIS A 145 -0.94 4.07 -4.53
CA HIS A 145 0.22 4.84 -4.98
C HIS A 145 1.53 4.34 -4.35
N ALA A 146 1.54 4.09 -3.05
CA ALA A 146 2.72 3.55 -2.34
C ALA A 146 3.01 2.10 -2.78
N GLN A 147 1.98 1.29 -3.05
CA GLN A 147 2.16 -0.05 -3.61
C GLN A 147 2.87 0.01 -4.96
N PHE A 148 2.43 0.89 -5.87
CA PHE A 148 3.04 1.02 -7.20
C PHE A 148 4.47 1.56 -7.17
N GLN A 149 4.78 2.43 -6.20
CA GLN A 149 6.16 2.86 -5.97
C GLN A 149 7.04 1.70 -5.48
N ALA A 150 6.55 0.87 -4.56
CA ALA A 150 7.27 -0.29 -4.05
C ALA A 150 7.45 -1.37 -5.14
N ILE A 151 6.44 -1.57 -6.00
CA ILE A 151 6.54 -2.43 -7.19
C ILE A 151 7.66 -1.94 -8.12
N ALA A 152 7.71 -0.64 -8.43
CA ALA A 152 8.74 -0.07 -9.27
C ALA A 152 10.15 -0.23 -8.70
N ARG A 153 10.28 -0.36 -7.38
CA ARG A 153 11.55 -0.60 -6.65
C ARG A 153 11.83 -2.08 -6.40
N GLN A 154 10.96 -2.98 -6.85
CA GLN A 154 11.06 -4.43 -6.59
C GLN A 154 11.10 -4.79 -5.10
N GLU A 155 10.41 -4.01 -4.27
CA GLU A 155 10.33 -4.21 -2.82
C GLU A 155 9.24 -5.20 -2.41
N VAL A 156 8.35 -5.58 -3.36
CA VAL A 156 7.20 -6.45 -3.12
C VAL A 156 7.03 -7.48 -4.22
N ASP A 157 6.42 -8.60 -3.86
CA ASP A 157 6.16 -9.72 -4.76
C ASP A 157 4.71 -9.75 -5.23
N LEU A 158 3.78 -9.17 -4.44
CA LEU A 158 2.35 -9.16 -4.70
C LEU A 158 1.71 -7.88 -4.15
N GLY A 159 0.95 -7.17 -4.96
CA GLY A 159 0.07 -6.08 -4.52
C GLY A 159 -1.38 -6.55 -4.40
N LEU A 160 -2.09 -6.13 -3.35
CA LEU A 160 -3.53 -6.39 -3.21
C LEU A 160 -4.27 -5.06 -3.07
N CYS A 161 -4.99 -4.69 -4.11
CA CYS A 161 -5.64 -3.39 -4.19
C CYS A 161 -6.92 -3.44 -5.04
N ARG A 162 -7.50 -2.28 -5.26
CA ARG A 162 -8.56 -2.11 -6.26
C ARG A 162 -7.96 -1.99 -7.65
N GLU A 163 -8.77 -2.36 -8.63
CA GLU A 163 -8.45 -2.09 -10.02
C GLU A 163 -8.14 -0.60 -10.23
N SER A 164 -7.05 -0.33 -10.90
CA SER A 164 -6.57 1.01 -11.21
C SER A 164 -6.43 1.18 -12.71
N ALA A 165 -6.70 2.38 -13.22
CA ALA A 165 -6.51 2.72 -14.62
C ALA A 165 -5.04 2.64 -15.06
N VAL A 166 -4.11 2.74 -14.12
CA VAL A 166 -2.66 2.65 -14.37
C VAL A 166 -2.11 1.48 -13.58
N ILE A 167 -1.59 0.48 -14.30
CA ILE A 167 -0.87 -0.66 -13.70
C ILE A 167 0.59 -0.55 -14.10
N PRO A 168 1.55 -0.79 -13.19
CA PRO A 168 2.97 -0.74 -13.53
C PRO A 168 3.34 -1.65 -14.71
N GLN A 169 4.28 -1.20 -15.54
CA GLN A 169 4.76 -1.98 -16.68
C GLN A 169 5.29 -3.36 -16.22
N ALA A 170 5.06 -4.40 -17.01
CA ALA A 170 5.39 -5.81 -16.71
C ALA A 170 4.62 -6.43 -15.51
N TRP A 171 3.56 -5.76 -15.04
CA TRP A 171 2.63 -6.29 -14.04
C TRP A 171 1.22 -6.41 -14.61
N THR A 172 0.37 -7.21 -14.00
CA THR A 172 -1.03 -7.38 -14.39
C THR A 172 -1.93 -7.34 -13.17
N PHE A 173 -3.15 -6.87 -13.37
CA PHE A 173 -4.21 -6.94 -12.35
C PHE A 173 -5.09 -8.17 -12.62
N VAL A 174 -5.34 -8.95 -11.58
CA VAL A 174 -6.25 -10.09 -11.60
C VAL A 174 -7.36 -9.82 -10.59
N PRO A 175 -8.62 -9.65 -11.04
CA PRO A 175 -9.74 -9.44 -10.14
C PRO A 175 -10.00 -10.68 -9.29
N LEU A 176 -10.28 -10.48 -8.00
CA LEU A 176 -10.57 -11.54 -7.03
C LEU A 176 -11.97 -11.43 -6.43
N MET A 177 -12.49 -10.21 -6.27
CA MET A 177 -13.76 -9.99 -5.59
C MET A 177 -14.43 -8.70 -6.06
N ASP A 178 -15.70 -8.79 -6.46
CA ASP A 178 -16.53 -7.61 -6.65
C ASP A 178 -16.78 -6.87 -5.35
N ASP A 179 -16.95 -5.55 -5.42
CA ASP A 179 -17.25 -4.73 -4.27
C ASP A 179 -18.32 -3.69 -4.57
N GLU A 180 -18.91 -3.13 -3.54
CA GLU A 180 -19.91 -2.09 -3.62
C GLU A 180 -19.83 -1.17 -2.39
N PHE A 181 -20.32 0.04 -2.52
CA PHE A 181 -20.49 0.90 -1.36
C PHE A 181 -21.76 0.54 -0.59
N LEU A 182 -21.66 0.54 0.73
CA LEU A 182 -22.78 0.35 1.64
C LEU A 182 -22.92 1.58 2.54
N VAL A 183 -24.15 1.99 2.81
CA VAL A 183 -24.44 2.86 3.93
C VAL A 183 -24.62 1.98 5.17
N VAL A 184 -23.78 2.20 6.17
CA VAL A 184 -23.76 1.41 7.40
C VAL A 184 -24.02 2.27 8.64
N CYS A 185 -24.54 1.63 9.68
CA CYS A 185 -24.79 2.23 10.98
C CYS A 185 -24.67 1.18 12.08
N ALA A 186 -24.75 1.59 13.35
CA ALA A 186 -24.88 0.67 14.46
C ALA A 186 -26.24 -0.06 14.42
N PRO A 187 -26.35 -1.26 15.04
CA PRO A 187 -27.59 -2.07 15.03
C PRO A 187 -28.78 -1.38 15.70
N ASP A 188 -28.55 -0.50 16.67
CA ASP A 188 -29.57 0.27 17.40
C ASP A 188 -30.01 1.56 16.71
N HIS A 189 -29.36 1.92 15.59
CA HIS A 189 -29.71 3.11 14.81
C HIS A 189 -31.17 3.04 14.31
N PRO A 190 -31.97 4.13 14.42
CA PRO A 190 -33.38 4.12 14.02
C PRO A 190 -33.64 3.60 12.60
N LEU A 191 -32.75 3.91 11.66
CA LEU A 191 -32.87 3.46 10.26
C LEU A 191 -32.55 1.98 10.06
N ALA A 192 -31.84 1.32 10.97
CA ALA A 192 -31.54 -0.12 10.88
C ALA A 192 -32.79 -1.01 10.87
N ARG A 193 -33.88 -0.53 11.45
CA ARG A 193 -35.16 -1.25 11.54
C ARG A 193 -36.06 -1.07 10.30
N LYS A 194 -35.74 -0.14 9.41
CA LYS A 194 -36.51 0.12 8.19
C LYS A 194 -36.26 -0.97 7.15
N LYS A 195 -37.33 -1.49 6.52
CA LYS A 195 -37.21 -2.48 5.43
C LYS A 195 -36.50 -1.91 4.19
N THR A 196 -36.71 -0.61 3.91
CA THR A 196 -36.05 0.14 2.85
C THR A 196 -35.86 1.57 3.32
N VAL A 197 -34.68 2.13 3.08
CA VAL A 197 -34.33 3.49 3.47
C VAL A 197 -34.31 4.37 2.23
N THR A 198 -35.01 5.51 2.30
CA THR A 198 -35.05 6.50 1.22
C THR A 198 -33.94 7.53 1.34
N TRP A 199 -33.60 8.21 0.25
CA TRP A 199 -32.64 9.31 0.29
C TRP A 199 -33.07 10.47 1.19
N ARG A 200 -34.38 10.69 1.38
CA ARG A 200 -34.91 11.67 2.32
C ARG A 200 -34.56 11.27 3.76
N ASP A 201 -34.67 10.00 4.12
CA ASP A 201 -34.27 9.49 5.44
C ASP A 201 -32.79 9.71 5.69
N LEU A 202 -31.96 9.41 4.68
CA LEU A 202 -30.52 9.55 4.75
C LEU A 202 -30.09 11.02 4.89
N ALA A 203 -30.78 11.96 4.24
CA ALA A 203 -30.51 13.40 4.34
C ALA A 203 -30.77 13.98 5.72
N GLN A 204 -31.68 13.38 6.48
CA GLN A 204 -32.01 13.82 7.86
C GLN A 204 -31.05 13.29 8.92
N ALA A 205 -30.30 12.24 8.60
CA ALA A 205 -29.33 11.63 9.51
C ALA A 205 -28.00 12.42 9.56
N THR A 206 -27.24 12.21 10.63
CA THR A 206 -25.87 12.73 10.74
C THR A 206 -24.88 11.71 10.19
N TRP A 207 -23.94 12.18 9.40
CA TRP A 207 -22.98 11.34 8.70
C TRP A 207 -21.55 11.53 9.22
N LEU A 208 -20.90 10.42 9.53
CA LEU A 208 -19.47 10.34 9.69
C LEU A 208 -18.87 10.20 8.28
N ILE A 209 -18.24 11.25 7.80
CA ILE A 209 -17.70 11.30 6.45
C ILE A 209 -16.20 11.02 6.42
N THR A 210 -15.75 10.56 5.26
CA THR A 210 -14.32 10.35 4.98
C THR A 210 -13.68 11.61 4.37
N PRO A 211 -12.34 11.76 4.37
CA PRO A 211 -11.65 12.88 3.73
C PRO A 211 -12.01 13.05 2.26
N VAL A 212 -11.86 14.26 1.75
CA VAL A 212 -12.29 14.68 0.40
C VAL A 212 -11.60 13.92 -0.74
N ASP A 213 -10.42 13.37 -0.50
CA ASP A 213 -9.64 12.57 -1.44
C ASP A 213 -10.04 11.09 -1.48
N SER A 214 -11.02 10.68 -0.67
CA SER A 214 -11.48 9.30 -0.63
C SER A 214 -12.59 9.01 -1.63
N ALA A 215 -12.59 7.80 -2.21
CA ALA A 215 -13.63 7.36 -3.12
C ALA A 215 -15.03 7.31 -2.47
N ALA A 216 -15.10 7.01 -1.17
CA ALA A 216 -16.37 7.01 -0.43
C ALA A 216 -16.94 8.44 -0.30
N ARG A 217 -16.07 9.44 -0.12
CA ARG A 217 -16.50 10.84 -0.09
C ARG A 217 -16.98 11.29 -1.47
N HIS A 218 -16.22 11.03 -2.52
CA HIS A 218 -16.65 11.37 -3.88
C HIS A 218 -17.98 10.71 -4.24
N LYS A 219 -18.17 9.44 -3.86
CA LYS A 219 -19.43 8.74 -4.09
C LYS A 219 -20.60 9.34 -3.31
N LEU A 220 -20.39 9.71 -2.05
CA LEU A 220 -21.42 10.37 -1.25
C LEU A 220 -21.81 11.72 -1.85
N ASP A 221 -20.84 12.53 -2.25
CA ASP A 221 -21.06 13.85 -2.84
C ASP A 221 -21.80 13.73 -4.19
N GLU A 222 -21.43 12.75 -5.05
CA GLU A 222 -22.15 12.41 -6.29
C GLU A 222 -23.62 12.05 -6.00
N LEU A 223 -23.87 11.20 -5.00
CA LEU A 223 -25.22 10.80 -4.62
C LEU A 223 -26.03 11.99 -4.10
N CYS A 224 -25.46 12.82 -3.25
CA CYS A 224 -26.10 14.04 -2.73
C CYS A 224 -26.47 14.99 -3.87
N GLN A 225 -25.56 15.23 -4.81
CA GLN A 225 -25.80 16.07 -5.98
C GLN A 225 -26.91 15.50 -6.87
N ARG A 226 -26.85 14.20 -7.19
CA ARG A 226 -27.86 13.52 -8.04
C ARG A 226 -29.26 13.57 -7.43
N MET A 227 -29.36 13.46 -6.11
CA MET A 227 -30.64 13.45 -5.39
C MET A 227 -31.10 14.84 -4.96
N GLY A 228 -30.32 15.88 -5.17
CA GLY A 228 -30.64 17.25 -4.75
C GLY A 228 -30.75 17.39 -3.23
N VAL A 229 -29.96 16.64 -2.46
CA VAL A 229 -29.97 16.66 -1.00
C VAL A 229 -28.62 17.05 -0.43
N SER A 230 -28.63 17.58 0.79
CA SER A 230 -27.42 17.76 1.60
C SER A 230 -27.51 16.94 2.87
N VAL A 231 -26.39 16.44 3.34
CA VAL A 231 -26.30 15.63 4.56
C VAL A 231 -25.68 16.42 5.70
N ARG A 232 -26.18 16.20 6.93
CA ARG A 232 -25.55 16.75 8.13
C ARG A 232 -24.28 15.97 8.42
N GLN A 233 -23.16 16.68 8.57
CA GLN A 233 -21.87 16.08 8.82
C GLN A 233 -21.56 16.07 10.33
N SER A 234 -20.90 15.03 10.80
CA SER A 234 -20.32 14.98 12.14
C SER A 234 -19.10 15.92 12.22
N GLN A 235 -18.66 16.23 13.44
CA GLN A 235 -17.47 17.07 13.65
C GLN A 235 -16.17 16.35 13.29
N VAL A 236 -16.19 15.01 13.18
CA VAL A 236 -15.03 14.19 12.87
C VAL A 236 -15.08 13.76 11.41
N ILE A 237 -13.96 13.90 10.73
CA ILE A 237 -13.72 13.40 9.36
C ILE A 237 -12.60 12.37 9.48
N THR A 238 -12.85 11.13 9.12
CA THR A 238 -11.85 10.06 9.27
C THR A 238 -12.04 8.93 8.26
N ARG A 239 -10.96 8.25 7.91
CA ARG A 239 -10.97 6.95 7.20
C ARG A 239 -10.35 5.82 8.04
N VAL A 240 -10.01 6.10 9.29
CA VAL A 240 -9.49 5.09 10.21
C VAL A 240 -10.62 4.15 10.61
N THR A 241 -10.56 2.91 10.17
CA THR A 241 -11.64 1.91 10.31
C THR A 241 -12.03 1.69 11.77
N SER A 242 -11.06 1.55 12.68
CA SER A 242 -11.32 1.37 14.11
C SER A 242 -12.01 2.58 14.75
N MET A 243 -11.64 3.80 14.37
CA MET A 243 -12.28 5.03 14.84
C MET A 243 -13.69 5.15 14.26
N THR A 244 -13.89 4.87 12.99
CA THR A 244 -15.21 4.87 12.33
C THR A 244 -16.16 3.92 13.08
N TRP A 245 -15.70 2.70 13.34
CA TRP A 245 -16.48 1.72 14.10
C TRP A 245 -16.81 2.19 15.51
N ALA A 246 -15.81 2.67 16.26
CA ALA A 246 -16.03 3.16 17.64
C ALA A 246 -17.05 4.31 17.68
N MET A 247 -17.00 5.23 16.73
CA MET A 247 -17.96 6.34 16.65
C MET A 247 -19.37 5.87 16.28
N LEU A 248 -19.52 4.90 15.39
CA LEU A 248 -20.82 4.32 15.06
C LEU A 248 -21.47 3.66 16.29
N GLN A 249 -20.68 3.01 17.15
CA GLN A 249 -21.18 2.36 18.38
C GLN A 249 -21.60 3.35 19.47
N GLN A 250 -21.02 4.55 19.49
CA GLN A 250 -21.25 5.54 20.55
C GLN A 250 -22.20 6.67 20.14
N GLN A 251 -22.49 6.82 18.86
CA GLN A 251 -23.29 7.92 18.32
C GLN A 251 -24.22 7.43 17.21
N THR A 252 -25.36 8.11 17.07
CA THR A 252 -26.35 7.82 16.02
C THR A 252 -25.86 8.39 14.68
N LEU A 253 -24.96 7.68 14.01
CA LEU A 253 -24.30 8.10 12.79
C LEU A 253 -24.51 7.11 11.64
N LEU A 254 -24.48 7.63 10.41
CA LEU A 254 -24.33 6.87 9.18
C LEU A 254 -22.94 7.08 8.61
N THR A 255 -22.45 6.11 7.86
CA THR A 255 -21.25 6.29 7.01
C THR A 255 -21.38 5.51 5.71
N LEU A 256 -20.72 5.99 4.66
CA LEU A 256 -20.59 5.29 3.37
C LEU A 256 -19.22 4.64 3.31
N VAL A 257 -19.19 3.32 3.13
CA VAL A 257 -17.95 2.54 3.13
C VAL A 257 -18.03 1.42 2.09
N PRO A 258 -16.89 0.96 1.53
CA PRO A 258 -16.87 -0.26 0.75
C PRO A 258 -17.27 -1.47 1.61
N ALA A 259 -18.07 -2.38 1.04
CA ALA A 259 -18.52 -3.60 1.71
C ALA A 259 -17.36 -4.45 2.23
N SER A 260 -16.27 -4.49 1.47
CA SER A 260 -15.03 -5.20 1.84
C SER A 260 -14.43 -4.72 3.17
N VAL A 261 -14.44 -3.42 3.44
CA VAL A 261 -13.84 -2.85 4.67
C VAL A 261 -14.60 -3.26 5.92
N PHE A 262 -15.93 -3.34 5.84
CA PHE A 262 -16.81 -3.60 6.98
C PHE A 262 -17.36 -5.03 7.05
N ARG A 263 -16.94 -5.90 6.16
CA ARG A 263 -17.46 -7.27 6.06
C ARG A 263 -17.43 -8.02 7.40
N GLN A 264 -16.29 -8.00 8.09
CA GLN A 264 -16.13 -8.70 9.37
C GLN A 264 -17.05 -8.15 10.46
N LEU A 265 -17.14 -6.81 10.58
CA LEU A 265 -18.00 -6.16 11.56
C LEU A 265 -19.47 -6.43 11.29
N ARG A 266 -19.85 -6.48 10.03
CA ARG A 266 -21.21 -6.87 9.61
C ARG A 266 -21.50 -8.32 9.93
N ASP A 267 -20.60 -9.23 9.58
CA ASP A 267 -20.78 -10.66 9.81
C ASP A 267 -20.81 -10.99 11.33
N ALA A 268 -20.13 -10.18 12.14
CA ALA A 268 -20.22 -10.23 13.62
C ALA A 268 -21.45 -9.49 14.22
N GLY A 269 -22.33 -8.93 13.38
CA GLY A 269 -23.51 -8.19 13.82
C GLY A 269 -23.21 -6.84 14.49
N GLN A 270 -21.99 -6.35 14.38
CA GLN A 270 -21.57 -5.09 15.03
C GLN A 270 -21.97 -3.85 14.23
N VAL A 271 -22.24 -4.00 12.95
CA VAL A 271 -22.81 -2.96 12.08
C VAL A 271 -23.88 -3.55 11.18
N VAL A 272 -24.81 -2.70 10.74
CA VAL A 272 -25.90 -3.05 9.83
C VAL A 272 -25.76 -2.24 8.56
N ALA A 273 -25.83 -2.91 7.42
CA ALA A 273 -25.95 -2.26 6.12
C ALA A 273 -27.42 -1.89 5.86
N LEU A 274 -27.69 -0.62 5.58
CA LEU A 274 -29.02 -0.15 5.24
C LEU A 274 -29.41 -0.59 3.83
N ARG A 275 -30.66 -1.01 3.67
CA ARG A 275 -31.21 -1.43 2.37
C ARG A 275 -31.58 -0.20 1.56
N LEU A 276 -30.72 0.13 0.61
CA LEU A 276 -30.97 1.20 -0.37
C LEU A 276 -31.82 0.70 -1.54
N PRO A 277 -32.53 1.59 -2.23
CA PRO A 277 -33.31 1.25 -3.43
C PRO A 277 -32.43 0.85 -4.64
N GLU A 278 -31.16 1.18 -4.61
CA GLU A 278 -30.18 0.90 -5.67
C GLU A 278 -28.88 0.33 -5.09
N ARG A 279 -28.18 -0.44 -5.91
CA ARG A 279 -26.81 -0.89 -5.61
C ARG A 279 -25.83 0.22 -5.98
N LEU A 280 -24.75 0.31 -5.23
CA LEU A 280 -23.69 1.29 -5.44
C LEU A 280 -22.38 0.56 -5.78
N PRO A 281 -22.20 0.07 -7.03
CA PRO A 281 -21.05 -0.71 -7.41
C PRO A 281 -19.77 0.09 -7.23
N TYR A 282 -18.70 -0.63 -6.88
CA TYR A 282 -17.37 -0.09 -6.77
C TYR A 282 -16.36 -1.00 -7.47
N ALA A 283 -15.21 -0.43 -7.86
CA ALA A 283 -14.17 -1.18 -8.56
C ALA A 283 -13.77 -2.45 -7.78
N PRO A 284 -13.57 -3.58 -8.47
CA PRO A 284 -13.24 -4.85 -7.84
C PRO A 284 -11.92 -4.78 -7.08
N LEU A 285 -11.82 -5.61 -6.03
CA LEU A 285 -10.54 -5.92 -5.38
C LEU A 285 -9.86 -7.06 -6.11
N GLY A 286 -8.56 -6.96 -6.24
CA GLY A 286 -7.76 -7.98 -6.90
C GLY A 286 -6.31 -7.95 -6.48
N MET A 287 -5.51 -8.71 -7.19
CA MET A 287 -4.08 -8.76 -7.01
C MET A 287 -3.35 -8.18 -8.22
N VAL A 288 -2.24 -7.51 -7.94
CA VAL A 288 -1.27 -7.04 -8.94
C VAL A 288 -0.02 -7.90 -8.78
N LEU A 289 0.37 -8.60 -9.84
CA LEU A 289 1.50 -9.53 -9.85
C LEU A 289 2.31 -9.39 -11.15
N PRO A 290 3.61 -9.79 -11.13
CA PRO A 290 4.45 -9.75 -12.32
C PRO A 290 3.92 -10.67 -13.42
N LEU A 291 4.06 -10.25 -14.69
CA LEU A 291 3.70 -11.07 -15.86
C LEU A 291 4.69 -12.22 -16.11
N ARG A 292 5.94 -12.08 -15.68
CA ARG A 292 7.03 -13.05 -15.87
C ARG A 292 7.86 -13.20 -14.60
N ASP A 293 8.63 -14.25 -14.53
CA ASP A 293 9.63 -14.52 -13.46
C ASP A 293 9.03 -14.50 -12.03
N VAL A 294 7.77 -14.96 -11.90
CA VAL A 294 7.09 -15.05 -10.60
C VAL A 294 7.71 -16.18 -9.79
N ALA A 295 8.22 -15.86 -8.60
CA ALA A 295 8.75 -16.84 -7.66
C ALA A 295 7.69 -17.91 -7.33
N VAL A 296 8.12 -19.16 -7.07
CA VAL A 296 7.21 -20.28 -6.81
C VAL A 296 6.27 -19.99 -5.65
N ALA A 297 6.78 -19.47 -4.54
CA ALA A 297 5.97 -19.11 -3.37
C ALA A 297 4.91 -18.05 -3.71
N THR A 298 5.29 -16.99 -4.44
CA THR A 298 4.36 -15.94 -4.87
C THR A 298 3.26 -16.49 -5.77
N ARG A 299 3.61 -17.37 -6.72
CA ARG A 299 2.64 -18.03 -7.59
C ARG A 299 1.69 -18.91 -6.78
N THR A 300 2.21 -19.71 -5.84
CA THR A 300 1.40 -20.55 -4.95
C THR A 300 0.39 -19.72 -4.16
N VAL A 301 0.81 -18.58 -3.60
CA VAL A 301 -0.09 -17.67 -2.87
C VAL A 301 -1.12 -17.05 -3.80
N ALA A 302 -0.71 -16.59 -4.99
CA ALA A 302 -1.62 -15.99 -5.98
C ALA A 302 -2.69 -17.00 -6.44
N ASP A 303 -2.30 -18.22 -6.79
CA ASP A 303 -3.21 -19.29 -7.22
C ASP A 303 -4.18 -19.68 -6.09
N PHE A 304 -3.66 -19.75 -4.84
CA PHE A 304 -4.51 -20.00 -3.67
C PHE A 304 -5.55 -18.90 -3.48
N LEU A 305 -5.15 -17.63 -3.54
CA LEU A 305 -6.08 -16.50 -3.40
C LEU A 305 -7.14 -16.51 -4.50
N LEU A 306 -6.75 -16.79 -5.74
CA LEU A 306 -7.68 -16.90 -6.86
C LEU A 306 -8.69 -18.03 -6.64
N ALA A 307 -8.23 -19.22 -6.24
CA ALA A 307 -9.09 -20.36 -5.97
C ALA A 307 -10.01 -20.15 -4.75
N HIS A 308 -9.50 -19.46 -3.70
CA HIS A 308 -10.24 -19.21 -2.47
C HIS A 308 -11.33 -18.16 -2.65
N CYS A 309 -11.06 -17.11 -3.42
CA CYS A 309 -11.99 -16.01 -3.67
C CYS A 309 -13.08 -16.37 -4.71
N ASN A 310 -12.79 -17.26 -5.67
CA ASN A 310 -13.76 -17.76 -6.65
C ASN A 310 -14.76 -18.76 -6.07
N ARG A 311 -14.54 -19.31 -4.88
CA ARG A 311 -15.55 -20.07 -4.15
C ARG A 311 -16.56 -19.08 -3.57
N ARG A 312 -17.62 -18.77 -4.35
CA ARG A 312 -18.80 -18.09 -3.81
C ARG A 312 -19.34 -18.88 -2.62
N PRO A 313 -19.74 -18.20 -1.50
CA PRO A 313 -20.45 -18.88 -0.41
C PRO A 313 -21.76 -19.43 -0.87
#